data_ffa8b7ad267c7039a89bebeaaf09c336
#
_entry.id   ffa8b7ad267c7039a89bebeaaf09c336
#
_cell.length_a   1.000
_cell.length_b   1.000
_cell.length_c   1.000
_cell.angle_alpha   90.00
_cell.angle_beta   90.00
_cell.angle_gamma   90.00
#
_symmetry.space_group_name_H-M   'P 1'
#
loop_
_entity.id
_entity.type
_entity.pdbx_description
1 polymer ?
#
loop_
_entity_poly.entity_id
_entity_poly.type
_entity_poly.pdbx_seq_one_letter_code
_entity_poly.pdbx_strand_id
1 'polypeptide(L)'
;MHKGGWRPFWAALGAAFLVLLPLVGGTVLLTRRMLHTQLLAQTAEPQQGVPITLPKEDDRMTVLLCTAGEQPGFLLLYLNAPQNVCGLLAVPGELTVPFGDGEASLTRCYAAAGPARCRQALLETLALPEDTFYLALSTAVLEKLASRYGAVRVGFSGAFTTEELAALGQTGNVQTLSAGEASAFLTGLDEAGRIPPAHRAAARAAVWDAFFRQDLELLPASLPDALRAQSSALLTDFTAQDYARLGEILEFLANRAAPIRADALPGAWDRASGTYSVTEASRAAVQTFLNVSPTDEQASSASEP
;
A
#
# COMPACT_ATOMS: atom_id res chain seq x y z
N MET A 1 -66.96 -46.10 -33.84
CA MET A 1 -65.50 -46.09 -33.88
C MET A 1 -65.05 -44.91 -34.74
N HIS A 2 -64.64 -43.81 -34.11
CA HIS A 2 -64.18 -42.58 -34.78
C HIS A 2 -62.68 -42.67 -35.04
N LYS A 3 -62.26 -42.99 -36.23
CA LYS A 3 -60.93 -42.92 -36.77
C LYS A 3 -60.77 -41.63 -37.61
N GLY A 4 -60.63 -40.48 -37.06
CA GLY A 4 -60.58 -39.29 -37.92
C GLY A 4 -59.86 -38.05 -37.33
N GLY A 5 -59.32 -38.11 -36.09
CA GLY A 5 -58.88 -36.92 -35.43
C GLY A 5 -57.38 -36.55 -35.56
N TRP A 6 -56.54 -37.40 -36.13
CA TRP A 6 -55.05 -37.15 -36.08
C TRP A 6 -54.44 -36.44 -37.29
N ARG A 7 -55.15 -36.55 -38.46
CA ARG A 7 -54.68 -35.90 -39.67
C ARG A 7 -54.69 -34.36 -39.62
N PRO A 8 -55.80 -33.72 -39.13
CA PRO A 8 -55.81 -32.26 -39.04
C PRO A 8 -54.81 -31.72 -38.01
N PHE A 9 -54.51 -32.49 -36.93
CA PHE A 9 -53.52 -32.09 -35.93
C PHE A 9 -52.08 -32.03 -36.51
N TRP A 10 -51.69 -33.06 -37.29
CA TRP A 10 -50.35 -33.08 -37.90
C TRP A 10 -50.21 -32.04 -39.03
N ALA A 11 -51.30 -31.73 -39.73
CA ALA A 11 -51.34 -30.68 -40.74
C ALA A 11 -51.18 -29.28 -40.10
N ALA A 12 -51.87 -29.02 -38.97
CA ALA A 12 -51.74 -27.77 -38.22
C ALA A 12 -50.34 -27.63 -37.58
N LEU A 13 -49.78 -28.71 -37.04
CA LEU A 13 -48.44 -28.73 -36.48
C LEU A 13 -47.39 -28.47 -37.57
N GLY A 14 -47.53 -29.10 -38.75
CA GLY A 14 -46.61 -28.87 -39.86
C GLY A 14 -46.65 -27.42 -40.38
N ALA A 15 -47.86 -26.84 -40.48
CA ALA A 15 -48.00 -25.43 -40.85
C ALA A 15 -47.37 -24.47 -39.82
N ALA A 16 -47.53 -24.75 -38.52
CA ALA A 16 -46.90 -23.97 -37.46
C ALA A 16 -45.37 -24.03 -37.51
N PHE A 17 -44.80 -25.22 -37.76
CA PHE A 17 -43.36 -25.38 -37.96
C PHE A 17 -42.83 -24.64 -39.20
N LEU A 18 -43.59 -24.62 -40.29
CA LEU A 18 -43.21 -23.95 -41.54
C LEU A 18 -43.17 -22.42 -41.39
N VAL A 19 -43.95 -21.86 -40.46
CA VAL A 19 -43.93 -20.42 -40.14
C VAL A 19 -42.90 -20.10 -39.07
N LEU A 20 -42.76 -20.94 -38.05
CA LEU A 20 -41.82 -20.70 -36.93
C LEU A 20 -40.36 -20.86 -37.33
N LEU A 21 -40.01 -21.85 -38.17
CA LEU A 21 -38.63 -22.08 -38.59
C LEU A 21 -38.00 -20.89 -39.33
N PRO A 22 -38.62 -20.24 -40.31
CA PRO A 22 -38.05 -19.06 -40.95
C PRO A 22 -38.02 -17.84 -40.00
N LEU A 23 -38.96 -17.72 -39.05
CA LEU A 23 -38.98 -16.63 -38.07
C LEU A 23 -37.82 -16.76 -37.10
N VAL A 24 -37.60 -17.94 -36.55
CA VAL A 24 -36.45 -18.19 -35.64
C VAL A 24 -35.12 -18.14 -36.41
N GLY A 25 -35.07 -18.73 -37.60
CA GLY A 25 -33.85 -18.67 -38.45
C GLY A 25 -33.51 -17.23 -38.89
N GLY A 26 -34.54 -16.43 -39.22
CA GLY A 26 -34.39 -15.04 -39.61
C GLY A 26 -33.89 -14.16 -38.45
N THR A 27 -34.42 -14.35 -37.25
CA THR A 27 -33.96 -13.62 -36.05
C THR A 27 -32.54 -13.98 -35.68
N VAL A 28 -32.13 -15.25 -35.72
CA VAL A 28 -30.76 -15.70 -35.45
C VAL A 28 -29.77 -15.13 -36.47
N LEU A 29 -30.14 -15.11 -37.76
CA LEU A 29 -29.31 -14.54 -38.83
C LEU A 29 -29.18 -13.01 -38.69
N LEU A 30 -30.27 -12.30 -38.36
CA LEU A 30 -30.24 -10.85 -38.11
C LEU A 30 -29.42 -10.50 -36.89
N THR A 31 -29.56 -11.24 -35.80
CA THR A 31 -28.78 -11.03 -34.58
C THR A 31 -27.29 -11.30 -34.81
N ARG A 32 -26.94 -12.36 -35.55
CA ARG A 32 -25.57 -12.63 -35.95
C ARG A 32 -24.98 -11.53 -36.85
N ARG A 33 -25.77 -10.99 -37.79
CA ARG A 33 -25.32 -9.89 -38.66
C ARG A 33 -25.15 -8.59 -37.86
N MET A 34 -26.05 -8.26 -36.93
CA MET A 34 -25.88 -7.09 -36.04
C MET A 34 -24.69 -7.23 -35.13
N LEU A 35 -24.46 -8.37 -34.49
CA LEU A 35 -23.27 -8.63 -33.68
C LEU A 35 -22.00 -8.54 -34.52
N HIS A 36 -22.00 -9.07 -35.75
CA HIS A 36 -20.79 -9.00 -36.60
C HIS A 36 -20.53 -7.58 -37.11
N THR A 37 -21.57 -6.79 -37.41
CA THR A 37 -21.40 -5.36 -37.77
C THR A 37 -20.98 -4.50 -36.57
N GLN A 38 -21.47 -4.80 -35.36
CA GLN A 38 -21.02 -4.11 -34.14
C GLN A 38 -19.58 -4.46 -33.79
N LEU A 39 -19.18 -5.73 -33.92
CA LEU A 39 -17.78 -6.14 -33.72
C LEU A 39 -16.83 -5.51 -34.76
N LEU A 40 -17.25 -5.42 -36.01
CA LEU A 40 -16.46 -4.76 -37.07
C LEU A 40 -16.45 -3.24 -36.92
N ALA A 41 -17.50 -2.62 -36.40
CA ALA A 41 -17.55 -1.19 -36.09
C ALA A 41 -16.66 -0.87 -34.88
N GLN A 42 -16.61 -1.72 -33.85
CA GLN A 42 -15.70 -1.59 -32.72
C GLN A 42 -14.22 -1.80 -33.11
N THR A 43 -13.95 -2.61 -34.15
CA THR A 43 -12.59 -2.82 -34.67
C THR A 43 -12.16 -1.73 -35.67
N ALA A 44 -13.12 -0.95 -36.21
CA ALA A 44 -12.86 0.11 -37.19
C ALA A 44 -12.87 1.52 -36.60
N GLU A 45 -13.25 1.70 -35.32
CA GLU A 45 -12.89 2.92 -34.62
C GLU A 45 -11.34 2.91 -34.49
N PRO A 46 -10.65 3.96 -35.01
CA PRO A 46 -9.27 4.13 -34.65
C PRO A 46 -9.27 4.12 -33.13
N GLN A 47 -8.64 3.14 -32.52
CA GLN A 47 -8.31 3.19 -31.10
C GLN A 47 -7.63 4.55 -30.95
N GLN A 48 -8.38 5.55 -30.51
CA GLN A 48 -7.79 6.72 -29.91
C GLN A 48 -6.93 6.11 -28.82
N GLY A 49 -5.63 5.99 -29.09
CA GLY A 49 -4.71 5.44 -28.14
C GLY A 49 -4.98 6.20 -26.85
N VAL A 50 -5.47 5.52 -25.84
CA VAL A 50 -5.61 6.11 -24.52
C VAL A 50 -4.25 6.74 -24.29
N PRO A 51 -4.15 8.08 -24.16
CA PRO A 51 -2.85 8.72 -24.02
C PRO A 51 -2.19 8.06 -22.82
N ILE A 52 -1.15 7.26 -23.07
CA ILE A 52 -0.36 6.66 -21.99
C ILE A 52 0.34 7.83 -21.34
N THR A 53 -0.25 8.33 -20.27
CA THR A 53 0.38 9.35 -19.45
C THR A 53 1.58 8.71 -18.79
N LEU A 54 2.77 9.13 -19.18
CA LEU A 54 4.01 8.68 -18.52
C LEU A 54 4.15 9.44 -17.19
N PRO A 55 4.66 8.78 -16.15
CA PRO A 55 4.92 9.47 -14.89
C PRO A 55 6.00 10.54 -15.10
N LYS A 56 5.82 11.70 -14.48
CA LYS A 56 6.78 12.79 -14.45
C LYS A 56 7.83 12.54 -13.37
N GLU A 57 8.95 13.21 -13.46
CA GLU A 57 10.02 13.10 -12.44
C GLU A 57 9.53 13.46 -11.03
N ASP A 58 8.55 14.36 -10.94
CA ASP A 58 7.95 14.79 -9.68
C ASP A 58 6.91 13.80 -9.13
N ASP A 59 6.51 12.77 -9.88
CA ASP A 59 5.53 11.77 -9.42
C ASP A 59 6.19 10.79 -8.42
N ARG A 60 6.71 11.37 -7.35
CA ARG A 60 7.31 10.71 -6.20
C ARG A 60 6.82 11.35 -4.91
N MET A 61 6.70 10.58 -3.86
CA MET A 61 6.24 11.04 -2.56
C MET A 61 6.90 10.26 -1.44
N THR A 62 7.42 10.97 -0.44
CA THR A 62 7.92 10.36 0.80
C THR A 62 6.98 10.76 1.94
N VAL A 63 6.52 9.79 2.71
CA VAL A 63 5.56 10.02 3.81
C VAL A 63 6.04 9.32 5.07
N LEU A 64 6.12 10.06 6.17
CA LEU A 64 6.23 9.48 7.49
C LEU A 64 4.82 9.09 7.97
N LEU A 65 4.53 7.82 7.97
CA LEU A 65 3.30 7.26 8.52
C LEU A 65 3.51 6.95 10.01
N CYS A 66 2.68 7.55 10.86
CA CYS A 66 2.66 7.28 12.30
C CYS A 66 1.37 6.54 12.64
N THR A 67 1.46 5.42 13.33
CA THR A 67 0.29 4.75 13.92
C THR A 67 0.24 5.08 15.41
N ALA A 68 -0.75 5.90 15.80
CA ALA A 68 -0.92 6.31 17.18
C ALA A 68 -1.50 5.17 18.03
N GLY A 69 -0.92 4.95 19.20
CA GLY A 69 -1.32 3.95 20.17
C GLY A 69 -0.48 4.13 21.43
N GLU A 70 -0.52 3.20 22.36
CA GLU A 70 0.34 3.21 23.55
C GLU A 70 1.82 3.15 23.13
N GLN A 71 2.09 2.43 22.05
CA GLN A 71 3.39 2.37 21.40
C GLN A 71 3.27 2.77 19.93
N PRO A 72 3.47 4.04 19.62
CA PRO A 72 3.35 4.52 18.25
C PRO A 72 4.31 3.79 17.31
N GLY A 73 3.79 3.38 16.16
CA GLY A 73 4.59 2.82 15.08
C GLY A 73 4.99 3.91 14.10
N PHE A 74 6.18 3.77 13.52
CA PHE A 74 6.72 4.71 12.53
C PHE A 74 7.14 3.94 11.29
N LEU A 75 6.68 4.40 10.13
CA LEU A 75 7.01 3.84 8.82
C LEU A 75 7.30 4.98 7.85
N LEU A 76 8.42 4.91 7.17
CA LEU A 76 8.67 5.72 5.99
C LEU A 76 8.13 4.98 4.77
N LEU A 77 7.23 5.63 4.06
CA LEU A 77 6.66 5.17 2.79
C LEU A 77 7.29 6.01 1.67
N TYR A 78 7.92 5.37 0.71
CA TYR A 78 8.47 5.99 -0.49
C TYR A 78 7.79 5.44 -1.73
N LEU A 79 7.09 6.31 -2.43
CA LEU A 79 6.40 6.04 -3.68
C LEU A 79 7.10 6.76 -4.81
N ASN A 80 7.58 6.05 -5.82
CA ASN A 80 8.28 6.63 -6.96
C ASN A 80 7.77 6.00 -8.26
N ALA A 81 6.85 6.69 -8.93
CA ALA A 81 6.24 6.22 -10.16
C ALA A 81 7.23 6.17 -11.34
N PRO A 82 8.11 7.16 -11.56
CA PRO A 82 9.16 7.09 -12.58
C PRO A 82 10.02 5.83 -12.50
N GLN A 83 10.47 5.48 -11.30
CA GLN A 83 11.34 4.33 -11.07
C GLN A 83 10.56 3.03 -10.82
N ASN A 84 9.23 3.09 -10.76
CA ASN A 84 8.36 1.97 -10.44
C ASN A 84 8.74 1.28 -9.13
N VAL A 85 8.85 2.04 -8.03
CA VAL A 85 9.27 1.56 -6.71
C VAL A 85 8.26 1.98 -5.65
N CYS A 86 7.89 1.00 -4.80
CA CYS A 86 7.18 1.21 -3.56
C CYS A 86 8.07 0.72 -2.40
N GLY A 87 8.60 1.64 -1.62
CA GLY A 87 9.47 1.35 -0.47
C GLY A 87 8.74 1.54 0.85
N LEU A 88 8.98 0.64 1.79
CA LEU A 88 8.45 0.64 3.15
C LEU A 88 9.63 0.44 4.11
N LEU A 89 9.96 1.43 4.93
CA LEU A 89 11.04 1.34 5.90
C LEU A 89 10.50 1.64 7.30
N ALA A 90 10.32 0.60 8.11
CA ALA A 90 9.84 0.76 9.48
C ALA A 90 10.96 1.27 10.38
N VAL A 91 10.65 2.32 11.15
CA VAL A 91 11.60 2.97 12.06
C VAL A 91 11.29 2.56 13.50
N PRO A 92 12.27 2.05 14.26
CA PRO A 92 12.08 1.77 15.69
C PRO A 92 11.70 3.02 16.48
N GLY A 93 10.72 2.89 17.36
CA GLY A 93 10.26 3.99 18.21
C GLY A 93 11.29 4.47 19.23
N GLU A 94 12.27 3.60 19.55
CA GLU A 94 13.41 3.88 20.44
C GLU A 94 14.53 4.64 19.74
N LEU A 95 14.42 4.90 18.43
CA LEU A 95 15.42 5.67 17.70
C LEU A 95 15.66 7.01 18.38
N THR A 96 16.91 7.25 18.73
CA THR A 96 17.36 8.50 19.33
C THR A 96 17.38 9.60 18.27
N VAL A 97 16.66 10.68 18.54
CA VAL A 97 16.51 11.84 17.64
C VAL A 97 16.72 13.15 18.39
N PRO A 98 17.10 14.23 17.70
CA PRO A 98 17.20 15.56 18.31
C PRO A 98 15.86 16.06 18.83
N PHE A 99 15.82 16.49 20.10
CA PHE A 99 14.59 17.01 20.71
C PHE A 99 14.92 18.13 21.74
N GLY A 100 14.49 19.35 21.46
CA GLY A 100 14.89 20.54 22.25
C GLY A 100 16.41 20.76 22.18
N ASP A 101 17.00 20.98 23.34
CA ASP A 101 18.46 21.16 23.49
C ASP A 101 19.21 19.83 23.70
N GLY A 102 18.53 18.69 23.55
CA GLY A 102 19.10 17.37 23.78
C GLY A 102 18.55 16.31 22.81
N GLU A 103 18.46 15.10 23.29
CA GLU A 103 17.99 13.95 22.55
C GLU A 103 16.82 13.23 23.27
N ALA A 104 15.95 12.60 22.49
CA ALA A 104 14.88 11.75 23.02
C ALA A 104 14.64 10.57 22.08
N SER A 105 13.93 9.54 22.55
CA SER A 105 13.40 8.53 21.63
C SER A 105 12.32 9.13 20.73
N LEU A 106 12.17 8.58 19.53
CA LEU A 106 11.15 9.01 18.58
C LEU A 106 9.73 8.89 19.17
N THR A 107 9.47 7.83 19.96
CA THR A 107 8.22 7.66 20.71
C THR A 107 7.98 8.82 21.69
N ARG A 108 9.00 9.24 22.44
CA ARG A 108 8.90 10.37 23.37
C ARG A 108 8.72 11.70 22.62
N CYS A 109 9.42 11.88 21.51
CA CYS A 109 9.24 13.03 20.62
C CYS A 109 7.78 13.11 20.12
N TYR A 110 7.22 11.98 19.69
CA TYR A 110 5.83 11.90 19.25
C TYR A 110 4.84 12.25 20.35
N ALA A 111 5.00 11.67 21.53
CA ALA A 111 4.13 11.93 22.68
C ALA A 111 4.16 13.39 23.15
N ALA A 112 5.33 14.04 23.07
CA ALA A 112 5.52 15.42 23.54
C ALA A 112 5.11 16.48 22.50
N ALA A 113 5.34 16.24 21.21
CA ALA A 113 5.23 17.28 20.18
C ALA A 113 4.56 16.82 18.86
N GLY A 114 4.09 15.58 18.81
CA GLY A 114 3.33 15.03 17.70
C GLY A 114 4.14 14.70 16.44
N PRO A 115 3.43 14.31 15.34
CA PRO A 115 4.05 13.75 14.14
C PRO A 115 4.89 14.77 13.35
N ALA A 116 4.49 16.04 13.34
CA ALA A 116 5.25 17.09 12.65
C ALA A 116 6.67 17.24 13.20
N ARG A 117 6.83 17.19 14.54
CA ARG A 117 8.16 17.23 15.16
C ARG A 117 8.95 15.96 14.91
N CYS A 118 8.30 14.79 14.91
CA CYS A 118 8.95 13.52 14.54
C CYS A 118 9.49 13.58 13.11
N ARG A 119 8.69 14.09 12.15
CA ARG A 119 9.16 14.32 10.78
C ARG A 119 10.42 15.18 10.77
N GLN A 120 10.40 16.35 11.41
CA GLN A 120 11.55 17.25 11.44
C GLN A 120 12.79 16.56 12.04
N ALA A 121 12.64 15.85 13.15
CA ALA A 121 13.73 15.13 13.79
C ALA A 121 14.30 14.03 12.88
N LEU A 122 13.46 13.32 12.12
CA LEU A 122 13.90 12.31 11.17
C LEU A 122 14.57 12.91 9.93
N LEU A 123 14.12 14.09 9.44
CA LEU A 123 14.83 14.81 8.38
C LEU A 123 16.29 15.07 8.77
N GLU A 124 16.52 15.54 10.00
CA GLU A 124 17.85 15.82 10.51
C GLU A 124 18.67 14.54 10.76
N THR A 125 18.03 13.49 11.33
CA THR A 125 18.71 12.25 11.76
C THR A 125 19.06 11.33 10.60
N LEU A 126 18.17 11.22 9.61
CA LEU A 126 18.26 10.27 8.50
C LEU A 126 18.56 10.95 7.15
N ALA A 127 18.74 12.26 7.12
CA ALA A 127 18.91 13.05 5.89
C ALA A 127 17.81 12.77 4.85
N LEU A 128 16.54 12.78 5.29
CA LEU A 128 15.40 12.58 4.40
C LEU A 128 15.15 13.83 3.53
N PRO A 129 14.46 13.70 2.38
CA PRO A 129 14.04 14.84 1.58
C PRO A 129 13.18 15.84 2.38
N GLU A 130 13.39 17.13 2.19
CA GLU A 130 12.64 18.19 2.91
C GLU A 130 11.13 18.17 2.62
N ASP A 131 10.75 17.68 1.43
CA ASP A 131 9.38 17.50 0.96
C ASP A 131 8.71 16.22 1.51
N THR A 132 9.32 15.57 2.52
CA THR A 132 8.72 14.44 3.22
C THR A 132 7.47 14.89 3.97
N PHE A 133 6.34 14.30 3.66
CA PHE A 133 5.07 14.52 4.35
C PHE A 133 4.98 13.72 5.64
N TYR A 134 3.98 14.05 6.49
CA TYR A 134 3.59 13.17 7.60
C TYR A 134 2.10 12.86 7.59
N LEU A 135 1.75 11.68 8.06
CA LEU A 135 0.39 11.20 8.22
C LEU A 135 0.28 10.38 9.50
N ALA A 136 -0.47 10.85 10.48
CA ALA A 136 -0.69 10.11 11.71
C ALA A 136 -2.12 9.59 11.78
N LEU A 137 -2.23 8.27 11.95
CA LEU A 137 -3.47 7.51 12.04
C LEU A 137 -3.72 7.12 13.50
N SER A 138 -4.86 7.52 14.06
CA SER A 138 -5.30 6.95 15.33
C SER A 138 -5.71 5.49 15.15
N THR A 139 -5.71 4.71 16.23
CA THR A 139 -6.13 3.30 16.20
C THR A 139 -7.51 3.13 15.56
N ALA A 140 -8.47 4.00 15.91
CA ALA A 140 -9.83 3.95 15.36
C ALA A 140 -9.88 4.25 13.84
N VAL A 141 -9.06 5.20 13.37
CA VAL A 141 -8.97 5.51 11.93
C VAL A 141 -8.28 4.37 11.19
N LEU A 142 -7.21 3.83 11.76
CA LEU A 142 -6.48 2.69 11.18
C LEU A 142 -7.38 1.47 11.02
N GLU A 143 -8.14 1.11 12.06
CA GLU A 143 -9.10 0.00 12.04
C GLU A 143 -10.20 0.23 10.99
N LYS A 144 -10.73 1.46 10.91
CA LYS A 144 -11.74 1.83 9.92
C LYS A 144 -11.21 1.76 8.50
N LEU A 145 -9.96 2.16 8.27
CA LEU A 145 -9.30 2.02 6.96
C LEU A 145 -9.06 0.54 6.66
N ALA A 146 -8.46 -0.21 7.59
CA ALA A 146 -8.18 -1.63 7.43
C ALA A 146 -9.44 -2.46 7.12
N SER A 147 -10.58 -2.12 7.74
CA SER A 147 -11.87 -2.79 7.51
C SER A 147 -12.36 -2.70 6.06
N ARG A 148 -11.87 -1.74 5.27
CA ARG A 148 -12.22 -1.63 3.84
C ARG A 148 -11.55 -2.70 2.98
N TYR A 149 -10.36 -3.15 3.40
CA TYR A 149 -9.52 -4.05 2.61
C TYR A 149 -9.61 -5.51 3.09
N GLY A 150 -10.16 -5.73 4.29
CA GLY A 150 -10.35 -7.05 4.84
C GLY A 150 -9.16 -7.59 5.61
N ALA A 151 -9.05 -8.91 5.68
CA ALA A 151 -7.97 -9.58 6.40
C ALA A 151 -6.68 -9.60 5.59
N VAL A 152 -5.54 -9.43 6.26
CA VAL A 152 -4.21 -9.40 5.63
C VAL A 152 -3.45 -10.66 5.99
N ARG A 153 -2.87 -11.32 4.98
CA ARG A 153 -2.02 -12.51 5.19
C ARG A 153 -0.56 -12.12 5.33
N VAL A 154 -0.06 -12.13 6.55
CA VAL A 154 1.29 -11.64 6.90
C VAL A 154 2.26 -12.79 7.09
N GLY A 155 3.46 -12.68 6.52
CA GLY A 155 4.59 -13.55 6.80
C GLY A 155 5.57 -12.90 7.74
N PHE A 156 5.78 -13.47 8.94
CA PHE A 156 6.71 -12.94 9.94
C PHE A 156 8.10 -13.59 9.91
N SER A 157 8.34 -14.46 8.94
CA SER A 157 9.68 -15.05 8.75
C SER A 157 10.72 -13.97 8.46
N GLY A 158 11.72 -13.85 9.31
CA GLY A 158 12.73 -12.79 9.22
C GLY A 158 12.47 -11.56 10.10
N ALA A 159 11.21 -11.35 10.55
CA ALA A 159 10.89 -10.31 11.53
C ALA A 159 11.07 -10.82 12.98
N PHE A 160 10.64 -12.05 13.24
CA PHE A 160 10.71 -12.70 14.55
C PHE A 160 11.42 -14.04 14.49
N THR A 161 12.09 -14.38 15.58
CA THR A 161 12.54 -15.75 15.84
C THR A 161 11.34 -16.62 16.27
N THR A 162 11.50 -17.93 16.23
CA THR A 162 10.47 -18.88 16.69
C THR A 162 10.12 -18.67 18.18
N GLU A 163 11.09 -18.29 18.99
CA GLU A 163 10.92 -18.04 20.42
C GLU A 163 10.13 -16.75 20.67
N GLU A 164 10.40 -15.69 19.88
CA GLU A 164 9.67 -14.42 19.94
C GLU A 164 8.22 -14.60 19.48
N LEU A 165 7.97 -15.37 18.42
CA LEU A 165 6.61 -15.72 17.98
C LEU A 165 5.85 -16.48 19.07
N ALA A 166 6.48 -17.46 19.71
CA ALA A 166 5.86 -18.18 20.81
C ALA A 166 5.56 -17.27 22.01
N ALA A 167 6.45 -16.31 22.31
CA ALA A 167 6.23 -15.32 23.37
C ALA A 167 5.05 -14.37 23.07
N LEU A 168 4.75 -14.15 21.79
CA LEU A 168 3.58 -13.39 21.33
C LEU A 168 2.30 -14.25 21.22
N GLY A 169 2.34 -15.54 21.65
CA GLY A 169 1.23 -16.45 21.53
C GLY A 169 0.93 -16.89 20.10
N GLN A 170 1.90 -16.75 19.21
CA GLN A 170 1.76 -17.03 17.79
C GLN A 170 2.29 -18.42 17.43
N THR A 171 1.52 -19.20 16.66
CA THR A 171 1.83 -20.59 16.38
C THR A 171 2.53 -20.84 15.04
N GLY A 172 2.80 -19.79 14.27
CA GLY A 172 3.44 -19.94 12.95
C GLY A 172 3.91 -18.65 12.32
N ASN A 173 4.80 -18.80 11.33
CA ASN A 173 5.41 -17.68 10.61
C ASN A 173 4.46 -16.97 9.65
N VAL A 174 3.33 -17.56 9.31
CA VAL A 174 2.32 -16.96 8.41
C VAL A 174 0.98 -16.92 9.12
N GLN A 175 0.38 -15.74 9.14
CA GLN A 175 -0.88 -15.50 9.83
C GLN A 175 -1.82 -14.67 8.97
N THR A 176 -3.11 -14.87 9.19
CA THR A 176 -4.15 -14.01 8.63
C THR A 176 -4.68 -13.13 9.75
N LEU A 177 -4.42 -11.83 9.66
CA LEU A 177 -4.86 -10.84 10.61
C LEU A 177 -6.14 -10.18 10.10
N SER A 178 -7.19 -10.16 10.90
CA SER A 178 -8.34 -9.31 10.67
C SER A 178 -7.96 -7.83 10.76
N ALA A 179 -8.82 -6.93 10.31
CA ALA A 179 -8.58 -5.48 10.40
C ALA A 179 -8.27 -5.01 11.83
N GLY A 180 -9.00 -5.52 12.81
CA GLY A 180 -8.78 -5.21 14.22
C GLY A 180 -7.46 -5.76 14.74
N GLU A 181 -7.11 -7.01 14.40
CA GLU A 181 -5.84 -7.62 14.80
C GLU A 181 -4.65 -6.93 14.14
N ALA A 182 -4.73 -6.58 12.85
CA ALA A 182 -3.69 -5.83 12.16
C ALA A 182 -3.49 -4.44 12.78
N SER A 183 -4.59 -3.73 13.09
CA SER A 183 -4.55 -2.45 13.77
C SER A 183 -3.92 -2.56 15.16
N ALA A 184 -4.36 -3.53 15.97
CA ALA A 184 -3.78 -3.79 17.29
C ALA A 184 -2.29 -4.14 17.20
N PHE A 185 -1.90 -4.95 16.22
CA PHE A 185 -0.51 -5.29 15.99
C PHE A 185 0.35 -4.09 15.62
N LEU A 186 -0.15 -3.17 14.78
CA LEU A 186 0.57 -1.96 14.38
C LEU A 186 0.70 -0.93 15.50
N THR A 187 -0.22 -0.92 16.47
CA THR A 187 -0.28 0.09 17.53
C THR A 187 0.14 -0.43 18.91
N GLY A 188 0.21 -1.73 19.12
CA GLY A 188 0.35 -2.36 20.43
C GLY A 188 1.45 -3.41 20.57
N LEU A 189 2.43 -3.44 19.70
CA LEU A 189 3.52 -4.45 19.70
C LEU A 189 4.47 -4.42 20.91
N ASP A 190 4.08 -3.80 22.00
CA ASP A 190 5.02 -3.48 23.08
C ASP A 190 4.92 -4.32 24.35
N GLU A 191 3.91 -5.15 24.50
CA GLU A 191 3.81 -6.04 25.66
C GLU A 191 4.98 -7.03 25.77
N ALA A 192 5.75 -7.14 24.70
CA ALA A 192 6.93 -7.95 24.64
C ALA A 192 8.22 -7.12 24.78
N GLY A 193 8.41 -6.36 25.85
CA GLY A 193 9.70 -5.67 26.19
C GLY A 193 10.93 -6.58 26.16
N ARG A 194 10.76 -7.83 25.71
CA ARG A 194 11.76 -8.83 25.42
C ARG A 194 12.21 -8.82 23.97
N ILE A 195 11.41 -8.26 23.04
CA ILE A 195 11.70 -8.27 21.60
C ILE A 195 12.52 -7.04 21.24
N PRO A 196 13.64 -7.21 20.53
CA PRO A 196 14.46 -6.08 20.10
C PRO A 196 13.68 -5.06 19.25
N PRO A 197 13.94 -3.76 19.34
CA PRO A 197 13.25 -2.72 18.57
C PRO A 197 13.27 -2.97 17.06
N ALA A 198 14.38 -3.44 16.52
CA ALA A 198 14.51 -3.76 15.10
C ALA A 198 13.54 -4.87 14.66
N HIS A 199 13.35 -5.92 15.50
CA HIS A 199 12.42 -7.01 15.19
C HIS A 199 10.97 -6.54 15.26
N ARG A 200 10.61 -5.66 16.20
CA ARG A 200 9.28 -5.06 16.26
C ARG A 200 9.00 -4.16 15.05
N ALA A 201 10.01 -3.40 14.63
CA ALA A 201 9.92 -2.60 13.41
C ALA A 201 9.77 -3.50 12.17
N ALA A 202 10.56 -4.58 12.07
CA ALA A 202 10.46 -5.55 10.98
C ALA A 202 9.08 -6.21 10.92
N ALA A 203 8.49 -6.54 12.06
CA ALA A 203 7.14 -7.08 12.12
C ALA A 203 6.08 -6.09 11.64
N ARG A 204 6.19 -4.81 12.00
CA ARG A 204 5.33 -3.75 11.47
C ARG A 204 5.51 -3.58 9.97
N ALA A 205 6.75 -3.60 9.48
CA ALA A 205 7.04 -3.57 8.05
C ALA A 205 6.38 -4.75 7.31
N ALA A 206 6.40 -5.95 7.89
CA ALA A 206 5.79 -7.14 7.31
C ALA A 206 4.25 -7.01 7.16
N VAL A 207 3.56 -6.38 8.12
CA VAL A 207 2.12 -6.11 8.01
C VAL A 207 1.84 -5.12 6.88
N TRP A 208 2.59 -4.03 6.79
CA TRP A 208 2.45 -3.05 5.71
C TRP A 208 2.82 -3.64 4.35
N ASP A 209 3.88 -4.45 4.26
CA ASP A 209 4.25 -5.15 3.02
C ASP A 209 3.11 -6.04 2.52
N ALA A 210 2.55 -6.85 3.43
CA ALA A 210 1.44 -7.72 3.10
C ALA A 210 0.20 -6.94 2.63
N PHE A 211 -0.13 -5.83 3.29
CA PHE A 211 -1.22 -4.96 2.90
C PHE A 211 -1.00 -4.35 1.51
N PHE A 212 0.15 -3.75 1.26
CA PHE A 212 0.44 -3.15 -0.04
C PHE A 212 0.48 -4.19 -1.16
N ARG A 213 1.04 -5.39 -0.93
CA ARG A 213 1.06 -6.46 -1.93
C ARG A 213 -0.31 -6.99 -2.26
N GLN A 214 -1.17 -7.12 -1.25
CA GLN A 214 -2.50 -7.67 -1.42
C GLN A 214 -3.42 -6.68 -2.14
N ASP A 215 -3.34 -5.40 -1.81
CA ASP A 215 -4.34 -4.41 -2.16
C ASP A 215 -3.84 -3.31 -3.11
N LEU A 216 -2.61 -3.40 -3.63
CA LEU A 216 -2.00 -2.35 -4.47
C LEU A 216 -2.91 -1.91 -5.63
N GLU A 217 -3.62 -2.84 -6.27
CA GLU A 217 -4.53 -2.55 -7.39
C GLU A 217 -5.79 -1.77 -6.94
N LEU A 218 -6.19 -1.90 -5.68
CA LEU A 218 -7.36 -1.24 -5.11
C LEU A 218 -7.04 0.12 -4.48
N LEU A 219 -5.79 0.33 -4.07
CA LEU A 219 -5.36 1.53 -3.35
C LEU A 219 -5.62 2.82 -4.13
N PRO A 220 -5.34 2.94 -5.44
CA PRO A 220 -5.54 4.20 -6.19
C PRO A 220 -6.97 4.72 -6.10
N ALA A 221 -7.93 3.83 -6.29
CA ALA A 221 -9.35 4.18 -6.32
C ALA A 221 -9.97 4.38 -4.93
N SER A 222 -9.31 3.94 -3.85
CA SER A 222 -9.97 3.87 -2.55
C SER A 222 -9.23 4.61 -1.43
N LEU A 223 -7.89 4.55 -1.39
CA LEU A 223 -7.11 5.08 -0.27
C LEU A 223 -7.13 6.61 -0.18
N PRO A 224 -6.91 7.39 -1.26
CA PRO A 224 -6.90 8.85 -1.17
C PRO A 224 -8.22 9.41 -0.67
N ASP A 225 -9.34 8.89 -1.19
CA ASP A 225 -10.67 9.33 -0.77
C ASP A 225 -11.02 8.87 0.66
N ALA A 226 -10.57 7.69 1.05
CA ALA A 226 -10.74 7.19 2.40
C ALA A 226 -9.98 8.06 3.43
N LEU A 227 -8.75 8.45 3.12
CA LEU A 227 -7.96 9.36 3.95
C LEU A 227 -8.59 10.76 4.00
N ARG A 228 -8.98 11.31 2.84
CA ARG A 228 -9.67 12.60 2.77
C ARG A 228 -10.95 12.63 3.60
N ALA A 229 -11.75 11.56 3.54
CA ALA A 229 -12.97 11.44 4.33
C ALA A 229 -12.73 11.37 5.84
N GLN A 230 -11.52 11.05 6.29
CA GLN A 230 -11.11 11.04 7.69
C GLN A 230 -10.22 12.24 8.06
N SER A 231 -10.06 13.23 7.19
CA SER A 231 -9.12 14.36 7.36
C SER A 231 -9.26 15.10 8.69
N SER A 232 -10.48 15.20 9.24
CA SER A 232 -10.71 15.82 10.55
C SER A 232 -10.20 14.98 11.74
N ALA A 233 -9.93 13.68 11.55
CA ALA A 233 -9.42 12.75 12.55
C ALA A 233 -7.95 12.36 12.30
N LEU A 234 -7.33 12.94 11.28
CA LEU A 234 -5.93 12.74 10.93
C LEU A 234 -5.10 13.95 11.38
N LEU A 235 -3.86 13.68 11.79
CA LEU A 235 -2.83 14.73 11.87
C LEU A 235 -1.92 14.56 10.66
N THR A 236 -1.97 15.53 9.75
CA THR A 236 -1.22 15.48 8.49
C THR A 236 -0.98 16.88 7.95
N ASP A 237 0.04 17.02 7.12
CA ASP A 237 0.30 18.21 6.29
C ASP A 237 -0.22 18.05 4.85
N PHE A 238 -0.88 16.94 4.53
CA PHE A 238 -1.49 16.73 3.21
C PHE A 238 -2.56 17.78 2.92
N THR A 239 -2.44 18.40 1.76
CA THR A 239 -3.48 19.23 1.15
C THR A 239 -4.41 18.38 0.28
N ALA A 240 -5.51 18.97 -0.20
CA ALA A 240 -6.40 18.30 -1.15
C ALA A 240 -5.68 17.86 -2.44
N GLN A 241 -4.67 18.61 -2.86
CA GLN A 241 -3.86 18.30 -4.03
C GLN A 241 -2.93 17.11 -3.78
N ASP A 242 -2.38 16.99 -2.56
CA ASP A 242 -1.49 15.88 -2.20
C ASP A 242 -2.24 14.54 -2.17
N TYR A 243 -3.51 14.53 -1.73
CA TYR A 243 -4.35 13.33 -1.84
C TYR A 243 -4.61 12.93 -3.29
N ALA A 244 -4.84 13.89 -4.19
CA ALA A 244 -5.01 13.60 -5.62
C ALA A 244 -3.71 13.04 -6.21
N ARG A 245 -2.58 13.67 -5.92
CA ARG A 245 -1.25 13.23 -6.35
C ARG A 245 -0.91 11.83 -5.82
N LEU A 246 -1.26 11.53 -4.56
CA LEU A 246 -1.11 10.18 -4.01
C LEU A 246 -1.87 9.15 -4.84
N GLY A 247 -3.10 9.46 -5.25
CA GLY A 247 -3.91 8.59 -6.12
C GLY A 247 -3.25 8.35 -7.47
N GLU A 248 -2.76 9.40 -8.14
CA GLU A 248 -2.08 9.30 -9.43
C GLU A 248 -0.80 8.46 -9.33
N ILE A 249 0.03 8.67 -8.31
CA ILE A 249 1.24 7.88 -8.08
C ILE A 249 0.91 6.41 -7.84
N LEU A 250 -0.08 6.13 -6.99
CA LEU A 250 -0.53 4.77 -6.72
C LEU A 250 -1.07 4.09 -7.98
N GLU A 251 -1.78 4.82 -8.85
CA GLU A 251 -2.28 4.29 -10.12
C GLU A 251 -1.13 3.87 -11.05
N PHE A 252 -0.09 4.69 -11.18
CA PHE A 252 1.10 4.33 -11.94
C PHE A 252 1.78 3.08 -11.39
N LEU A 253 1.93 2.98 -10.06
CA LEU A 253 2.57 1.85 -9.41
C LEU A 253 1.73 0.57 -9.54
N ALA A 254 0.42 0.67 -9.39
CA ALA A 254 -0.51 -0.46 -9.57
C ALA A 254 -0.50 -0.98 -11.01
N ASN A 255 -0.63 -0.08 -12.00
CA ASN A 255 -0.66 -0.43 -13.42
C ASN A 255 0.65 -1.09 -13.91
N ARG A 256 1.75 -0.87 -13.21
CA ARG A 256 3.06 -1.45 -13.52
C ARG A 256 3.45 -2.59 -12.58
N ALA A 257 2.55 -3.03 -11.70
CA ALA A 257 2.83 -4.04 -10.69
C ALA A 257 4.16 -3.75 -9.95
N ALA A 258 4.28 -2.55 -9.38
CA ALA A 258 5.52 -2.09 -8.77
C ALA A 258 6.02 -3.06 -7.69
N PRO A 259 7.30 -3.40 -7.69
CA PRO A 259 7.87 -4.21 -6.63
C PRO A 259 7.81 -3.46 -5.30
N ILE A 260 7.25 -4.12 -4.29
CA ILE A 260 7.20 -3.60 -2.94
C ILE A 260 8.43 -4.10 -2.19
N ARG A 261 9.14 -3.17 -1.57
CA ARG A 261 10.34 -3.45 -0.76
C ARG A 261 10.07 -2.98 0.65
N ALA A 262 10.00 -3.91 1.59
CA ALA A 262 9.75 -3.61 2.99
C ALA A 262 10.93 -4.07 3.84
N ASP A 263 11.39 -3.19 4.71
CA ASP A 263 12.50 -3.47 5.62
C ASP A 263 12.32 -2.69 6.93
N ALA A 264 13.16 -2.99 7.92
CA ALA A 264 13.29 -2.23 9.14
C ALA A 264 14.61 -1.45 9.13
N LEU A 265 14.59 -0.23 9.63
CA LEU A 265 15.82 0.57 9.77
C LEU A 265 16.82 -0.16 10.67
N PRO A 266 17.98 -0.59 10.15
CA PRO A 266 19.02 -1.18 10.97
C PRO A 266 19.63 -0.13 11.88
N GLY A 267 20.23 -0.54 12.99
CA GLY A 267 20.88 0.38 13.94
C GLY A 267 21.50 -0.36 15.11
N ALA A 268 22.08 0.39 16.02
CA ALA A 268 22.69 -0.16 17.23
C ALA A 268 21.71 -0.02 18.41
N TRP A 269 21.36 -1.15 19.03
CA TRP A 269 20.53 -1.21 20.22
C TRP A 269 21.38 -1.34 21.47
N ASP A 270 21.35 -0.33 22.31
CA ASP A 270 21.89 -0.42 23.67
C ASP A 270 20.77 -0.78 24.66
N ARG A 271 20.77 -2.03 25.10
CA ARG A 271 19.77 -2.55 26.03
C ARG A 271 19.85 -1.91 27.41
N ALA A 272 21.05 -1.44 27.85
CA ALA A 272 21.23 -0.88 29.16
C ALA A 272 20.62 0.51 29.26
N SER A 273 20.77 1.34 28.24
CA SER A 273 20.21 2.70 28.20
C SER A 273 18.80 2.73 27.56
N GLY A 274 18.40 1.66 26.89
CA GLY A 274 17.14 1.64 26.12
C GLY A 274 17.17 2.54 24.91
N THR A 275 18.35 2.79 24.32
CA THR A 275 18.52 3.69 23.17
C THR A 275 18.81 2.92 21.88
N TYR A 276 18.26 3.39 20.79
CA TYR A 276 18.52 2.87 19.45
C TYR A 276 19.18 3.97 18.61
N SER A 277 20.40 3.72 18.16
CA SER A 277 21.21 4.73 17.50
C SER A 277 21.40 4.44 16.01
N VAL A 278 21.45 5.51 15.21
CA VAL A 278 21.78 5.45 13.79
C VAL A 278 23.23 4.99 13.60
N THR A 279 23.44 4.08 12.67
CA THR A 279 24.74 3.58 12.26
C THR A 279 25.01 3.91 10.79
N GLU A 280 26.18 3.55 10.28
CA GLU A 280 26.45 3.62 8.85
C GLU A 280 25.50 2.72 8.04
N ALA A 281 25.19 1.53 8.58
CA ALA A 281 24.19 0.65 7.98
C ALA A 281 22.80 1.29 7.89
N SER A 282 22.40 2.11 8.87
CA SER A 282 21.15 2.88 8.83
C SER A 282 21.13 3.87 7.68
N ARG A 283 22.23 4.61 7.50
CA ARG A 283 22.36 5.59 6.40
C ARG A 283 22.34 4.91 5.05
N ALA A 284 23.08 3.81 4.89
CA ALA A 284 23.08 3.02 3.67
C ALA A 284 21.68 2.44 3.36
N ALA A 285 20.94 1.99 4.37
CA ALA A 285 19.59 1.50 4.22
C ALA A 285 18.64 2.61 3.72
N VAL A 286 18.74 3.82 4.27
CA VAL A 286 17.93 4.98 3.83
C VAL A 286 18.28 5.40 2.40
N GLN A 287 19.56 5.42 2.04
CA GLN A 287 19.98 5.71 0.66
C GLN A 287 19.43 4.68 -0.32
N THR A 288 19.53 3.41 0.02
CA THR A 288 18.94 2.32 -0.80
C THR A 288 17.43 2.44 -0.88
N PHE A 289 16.77 2.78 0.21
CA PHE A 289 15.33 2.99 0.28
C PHE A 289 14.87 4.15 -0.63
N LEU A 290 15.60 5.25 -0.65
CA LEU A 290 15.32 6.40 -1.51
C LEU A 290 15.86 6.22 -2.96
N ASN A 291 16.46 5.08 -3.28
CA ASN A 291 17.12 4.83 -4.59
C ASN A 291 18.17 5.89 -4.97
N VAL A 292 18.76 6.55 -3.99
CA VAL A 292 19.87 7.47 -4.24
C VAL A 292 21.10 6.62 -4.51
N SER A 293 21.52 6.56 -5.78
CA SER A 293 22.78 5.90 -6.14
C SER A 293 23.95 6.65 -5.46
N PRO A 294 24.88 5.96 -4.81
CA PRO A 294 25.99 6.61 -4.08
C PRO A 294 27.00 7.35 -5.01
N THR A 295 26.70 7.48 -6.29
CA THR A 295 27.64 7.95 -7.32
C THR A 295 27.72 9.49 -7.41
N ASP A 296 26.76 10.25 -6.90
CA ASP A 296 26.72 11.70 -7.16
C ASP A 296 27.45 12.56 -6.11
N GLU A 297 27.69 12.04 -4.92
CA GLU A 297 28.39 12.82 -3.88
C GLU A 297 29.93 12.77 -3.97
N GLN A 298 30.50 11.71 -4.55
CA GLN A 298 31.95 11.61 -4.74
C GLN A 298 32.48 12.34 -5.99
N ALA A 299 31.63 12.65 -6.95
CA ALA A 299 32.02 13.41 -8.13
C ALA A 299 32.18 14.91 -7.86
N SER A 300 31.50 15.46 -6.85
CA SER A 300 31.59 16.89 -6.51
C SER A 300 32.82 17.25 -5.69
N SER A 301 33.44 16.32 -4.98
CA SER A 301 34.63 16.58 -4.15
C SER A 301 35.97 16.39 -4.88
N ALA A 302 35.94 15.89 -6.13
CA ALA A 302 37.13 15.63 -6.93
C ALA A 302 37.43 16.70 -7.99
N SER A 303 36.65 17.78 -8.07
CA SER A 303 36.79 18.84 -9.09
C SER A 303 37.11 20.23 -8.54
N GLU A 304 37.91 20.32 -7.47
CA GLU A 304 38.59 21.57 -7.16
C GLU A 304 40.13 21.38 -7.33
N PRO A 305 40.74 22.14 -8.27
CA PRO A 305 42.17 22.15 -8.47
C PRO A 305 42.92 23.01 -7.44
#